data_7a6f72eb215be5aa3c87053bb6745853
#
_entry.id   7a6f72eb215be5aa3c87053bb6745853
#
_cell.length_a   1.000
_cell.length_b   1.000
_cell.length_c   1.000
_cell.angle_alpha   90.00
_cell.angle_beta   90.00
_cell.angle_gamma   90.00
#
_symmetry.space_group_name_H-M   'P 1'
#
loop_
_entity.id
_entity.type
_entity.pdbx_description
1 polymer ?
#
loop_
_entity_poly.entity_id
_entity_poly.type
_entity_poly.pdbx_seq_one_letter_code
_entity_poly.pdbx_strand_id
1 'polypeptide(L)' 'MEITYDKEADAMYIEFRKGKFSKNKKIDDFTIIDLDEKENILGIEFLDVSKRIPLESLKEINLKNLI' A
#
# COMPACT_ATOMS: atom_id res chain seq x y z
N MET A 1 4.28 7.61 7.47
CA MET A 1 4.05 6.76 6.29
C MET A 1 5.17 5.74 6.17
N GLU A 2 4.81 4.51 5.92
CA GLU A 2 5.80 3.44 5.79
C GLU A 2 5.45 2.56 4.61
N ILE A 3 6.46 2.18 3.85
CA ILE A 3 6.29 1.28 2.72
C ILE A 3 7.10 0.02 2.98
N THR A 4 6.45 -1.14 2.91
CA THR A 4 7.10 -2.43 3.07
C THR A 4 6.84 -3.30 1.86
N TYR A 5 7.82 -4.11 1.50
CA TYR A 5 7.69 -5.07 0.41
C TYR A 5 8.04 -6.45 0.92
N ASP A 6 7.10 -7.39 0.79
CA ASP A 6 7.30 -8.78 1.14
C ASP A 6 7.68 -9.52 -0.14
N LYS A 7 8.95 -9.89 -0.23
CA LYS A 7 9.49 -10.53 -1.42
C LYS A 7 8.90 -11.91 -1.69
N GLU A 8 8.61 -12.66 -0.64
CA GLU A 8 8.04 -14.01 -0.80
C GLU A 8 6.60 -13.96 -1.31
N ALA A 9 5.82 -13.05 -0.77
CA ALA A 9 4.43 -12.89 -1.17
C ALA A 9 4.28 -12.02 -2.42
N ASP A 10 5.35 -11.33 -2.83
CA ASP A 10 5.32 -10.35 -3.90
C ASP A 10 4.24 -9.31 -3.66
N ALA A 11 4.17 -8.83 -2.42
CA ALA A 11 3.16 -7.88 -1.97
C ALA A 11 3.82 -6.65 -1.37
N MET A 12 3.25 -5.49 -1.65
CA MET A 12 3.70 -4.23 -1.09
C MET A 12 2.59 -3.60 -0.29
N TYR A 13 2.93 -3.06 0.88
CA TYR A 13 1.97 -2.34 1.71
C TYR A 13 2.46 -0.92 1.94
N ILE A 14 1.57 0.04 1.70
CA ILE A 14 1.82 1.44 2.01
C ILE A 14 0.94 1.82 3.19
N GLU A 15 1.56 2.05 4.35
CA GLU A 15 0.84 2.51 5.52
C GLU A 15 0.82 4.03 5.51
N PHE A 16 -0.36 4.62 5.39
CA PHE A 16 -0.51 6.07 5.36
C PHE A 16 -0.56 6.67 6.75
N ARG A 17 -1.16 5.96 7.69
CA ARG A 17 -1.34 6.44 9.06
C ARG A 17 -1.59 5.27 9.99
N LYS A 18 -1.28 5.46 11.27
CA LYS A 18 -1.65 4.51 12.30
C LYS A 18 -3.13 4.67 12.59
N GLY A 19 -3.78 3.58 12.94
CA GLY A 19 -5.17 3.60 13.28
C GLY A 19 -5.66 2.20 13.54
N LYS A 20 -6.93 2.10 13.94
CA LYS A 20 -7.53 0.82 14.24
C LYS A 20 -8.23 0.28 13.00
N PHE A 21 -7.72 -0.83 12.49
CA PHE A 21 -8.31 -1.51 11.35
C PHE A 21 -9.76 -1.91 11.63
N SER A 22 -10.65 -1.64 10.71
CA SER A 22 -12.05 -2.05 10.79
C SER A 22 -12.42 -2.99 9.65
N LYS A 23 -12.12 -2.59 8.42
CA LYS A 23 -12.48 -3.40 7.25
C LYS A 23 -11.54 -3.10 6.10
N ASN A 24 -11.50 -4.01 5.13
CA ASN A 24 -10.79 -3.73 3.89
C ASN A 24 -11.77 -3.63 2.74
N LYS A 25 -11.34 -2.98 1.68
CA LYS A 25 -12.12 -2.82 0.47
C LYS A 25 -11.24 -3.21 -0.71
N LYS A 26 -11.72 -4.16 -1.47
CA LYS A 26 -11.05 -4.62 -2.66
C LYS A 26 -11.35 -3.67 -3.82
N ILE A 27 -10.30 -3.06 -4.37
CA ILE A 27 -10.44 -2.17 -5.52
C ILE A 27 -10.46 -3.00 -6.80
N ASP A 28 -9.56 -3.99 -6.85
CA ASP A 28 -9.51 -5.00 -7.89
C ASP A 28 -8.88 -6.25 -7.28
N ASP A 29 -8.65 -7.28 -8.07
CA ASP A 29 -8.12 -8.55 -7.57
C ASP A 29 -6.74 -8.41 -6.91
N PHE A 30 -6.01 -7.33 -7.19
CA PHE A 30 -4.64 -7.16 -6.75
C PHE A 30 -4.41 -5.88 -5.96
N THR A 31 -5.47 -5.17 -5.59
CA THR A 31 -5.37 -3.91 -4.83
C THR A 31 -6.43 -3.87 -3.74
N ILE A 32 -5.98 -3.73 -2.49
CA ILE A 32 -6.86 -3.77 -1.32
C ILE A 32 -6.58 -2.54 -0.47
N ILE A 33 -7.64 -1.85 -0.05
CA ILE A 33 -7.54 -0.69 0.84
C ILE A 33 -7.99 -1.09 2.23
N ASP A 34 -7.20 -0.72 3.26
CA ASP A 34 -7.57 -0.91 4.66
C ASP A 34 -8.17 0.36 5.21
N LEU A 35 -9.29 0.22 5.90
CA LEU A 35 -10.08 1.34 6.43
C LEU A 35 -10.30 1.21 7.93
N ASP A 36 -10.42 2.35 8.62
CA ASP A 36 -10.87 2.38 10.01
C ASP A 36 -12.40 2.48 10.06
N GLU A 37 -12.97 2.59 11.26
CA GLU A 37 -14.41 2.66 11.45
C GLU A 37 -15.07 3.86 10.79
N LYS A 38 -14.32 4.93 10.60
CA LYS A 38 -14.82 6.16 9.99
C LYS A 38 -14.51 6.22 8.50
N GLU A 39 -14.05 5.09 7.96
CA GLU A 39 -13.68 4.95 6.54
C GLU A 39 -12.49 5.83 6.13
N ASN A 40 -11.62 6.16 7.08
CA ASN A 40 -10.34 6.75 6.75
C ASN A 40 -9.43 5.66 6.21
N ILE A 41 -8.65 5.99 5.20
CA ILE A 41 -7.71 5.05 4.61
C ILE A 41 -6.48 4.92 5.50
N LEU A 42 -6.23 3.71 6.00
CA LEU A 42 -5.05 3.40 6.79
C LEU A 42 -3.87 3.01 5.93
N GLY A 43 -4.13 2.29 4.85
CA GLY A 43 -3.09 1.85 3.95
C GLY A 43 -3.64 1.16 2.72
N ILE A 44 -2.73 0.82 1.83
CA ILE A 44 -3.05 0.11 0.58
C ILE A 44 -2.10 -1.05 0.41
N GLU A 45 -2.66 -2.22 0.08
CA GLU A 45 -1.90 -3.41 -0.26
C GLU A 45 -1.94 -3.65 -1.75
N PHE A 46 -0.78 -3.86 -2.35
CA PHE A 46 -0.64 -4.24 -3.76
C PHE A 46 -0.12 -5.66 -3.84
N LEU A 47 -0.84 -6.53 -4.57
CA LEU A 47 -0.43 -7.90 -4.83
C LEU A 47 0.20 -8.00 -6.22
N ASP A 48 0.98 -9.06 -6.44
CA ASP A 48 1.70 -9.27 -7.71
C ASP A 48 2.51 -8.04 -8.14
N VAL A 49 3.19 -7.44 -7.18
CA VAL A 49 3.90 -6.17 -7.38
C VAL A 49 4.89 -6.22 -8.51
N SER A 50 5.69 -7.29 -8.60
CA SER A 50 6.72 -7.41 -9.62
C SER A 50 6.17 -7.43 -11.05
N LYS A 51 4.90 -7.81 -11.21
CA LYS A 51 4.23 -7.81 -12.50
C LYS A 51 3.58 -6.47 -12.82
N ARG A 52 3.42 -5.62 -11.82
CA ARG A 52 2.69 -4.35 -11.96
C ARG A 52 3.62 -3.15 -11.93
N ILE A 53 4.69 -3.24 -11.16
CA ILE A 53 5.63 -2.13 -10.93
C ILE A 53 7.05 -2.67 -11.11
N PRO A 54 7.88 -2.03 -11.94
CA PRO A 54 9.28 -2.46 -12.04
C PRO A 54 9.94 -2.35 -10.67
N LEU A 55 10.63 -3.41 -10.24
CA LEU A 55 11.27 -3.41 -8.92
C LEU A 55 12.29 -2.30 -8.77
N GLU A 56 12.91 -1.88 -9.86
CA GLU A 56 13.85 -0.75 -9.84
C GLU A 56 13.17 0.55 -9.39
N SER A 57 11.89 0.71 -9.72
CA SER A 57 11.13 1.88 -9.30
C SER A 57 10.93 1.93 -7.79
N LEU A 58 10.95 0.77 -7.13
CA LEU A 58 10.79 0.69 -5.68
C LEU A 58 12.05 1.11 -4.92
N LYS A 59 13.19 1.17 -5.59
CA LYS A 59 14.45 1.59 -4.98
C LYS A 59 14.53 3.09 -4.77
N GLU A 60 13.70 3.84 -5.49
CA GLU A 60 13.74 5.29 -5.48
C GLU A 60 12.34 5.84 -5.29
N ILE A 61 12.08 6.35 -4.09
CA ILE A 61 10.79 6.94 -3.75
C ILE A 61 11.03 8.40 -3.41
N ASN A 62 10.42 9.29 -4.19
CA ASN A 62 10.59 10.72 -4.02
C ASN A 62 9.27 11.39 -3.69
N LEU A 63 9.30 12.26 -2.69
CA LEU A 63 8.18 13.12 -2.34
C LEU A 63 8.56 14.54 -2.75
N LYS A 64 7.80 15.10 -3.66
CA LYS A 64 8.05 16.44 -4.19
C LYS A 64 6.86 17.34 -3.95
N ASN A 65 7.13 18.63 -3.78
CA ASN A 65 6.09 19.65 -3.62
C ASN A 65 5.10 19.33 -2.51
N LEU A 66 5.64 18.78 -1.42
CA LEU A 66 4.82 18.34 -0.30
C LEU A 66 4.12 19.53 0.38
N ILE A 67 4.77 20.66 0.44
CA ILE A 67 4.24 21.88 1.06
C ILE A 67 4.36 23.04 0.11
#